data_901982e206669178461559a6bec6ebe9
#
_entry.id   901982e206669178461559a6bec6ebe9
#
_cell.length_a   1.000
_cell.length_b   1.000
_cell.length_c   1.000
_cell.angle_alpha   90.00
_cell.angle_beta   90.00
_cell.angle_gamma   90.00
#
_symmetry.space_group_name_H-M   'P 1'
#
loop_
_entity.id
_entity.type
_entity.pdbx_description
1 polymer ?
#
loop_
_entity_poly.entity_id
_entity_poly.type
_entity_poly.pdbx_seq_one_letter_code
_entity_poly.pdbx_strand_id
1 'polypeptide(L)'
;MNPSSIRFSRAAVAAVTASAMLLAGCANMSETQRNSAIGAGVGAVAGGLIGDGRGAVIGAGVGALGGYAWSRYMENKRTQMQQATAGTGVQVTQTPDNQLKLNIPNDISFATNSAAIEPRLRPILDQFAQGLGQQPGMEVTIVGHTDSTGNDAINNPLSLARAGSVRDYLAGRGVPAHSIRAEGRGSREPIASNATEAGRAQNRRVEIYLAERAAQTSSAAPAPAYNTPVGQPAR
;
A
#
# COMPACT_ATOMS: atom_id res chain seq x y z
N MET A 1 33.62 -51.97 -28.82
CA MET A 1 33.62 -50.73 -28.05
C MET A 1 32.78 -49.70 -28.79
N ASN A 2 31.58 -49.43 -28.32
CA ASN A 2 30.59 -48.57 -28.99
C ASN A 2 30.52 -47.21 -28.22
N PRO A 3 30.81 -46.06 -28.79
CA PRO A 3 30.63 -44.80 -28.11
C PRO A 3 29.19 -44.33 -28.21
N SER A 4 28.48 -44.39 -27.10
CA SER A 4 27.10 -43.85 -26.95
C SER A 4 27.18 -42.31 -26.98
N SER A 5 26.82 -41.71 -28.08
CA SER A 5 26.66 -40.23 -28.22
C SER A 5 25.42 -39.76 -27.47
N ILE A 6 25.65 -39.10 -26.36
CA ILE A 6 24.59 -38.42 -25.59
C ILE A 6 24.10 -37.20 -26.43
N ARG A 7 22.93 -37.33 -27.04
CA ARG A 7 22.26 -36.21 -27.71
C ARG A 7 21.56 -35.36 -26.66
N PHE A 8 22.23 -34.31 -26.20
CA PHE A 8 21.56 -33.27 -25.43
C PHE A 8 20.55 -32.56 -26.32
N SER A 9 19.27 -32.66 -25.97
CA SER A 9 18.18 -32.05 -26.70
C SER A 9 18.34 -30.52 -26.69
N ARG A 10 18.38 -29.92 -27.88
CA ARG A 10 18.45 -28.46 -28.07
C ARG A 10 17.32 -27.69 -27.37
N ALA A 11 16.23 -28.37 -27.01
CA ALA A 11 15.11 -27.81 -26.24
C ALA A 11 15.45 -27.50 -24.77
N ALA A 12 16.35 -28.28 -24.14
CA ALA A 12 16.74 -28.04 -22.75
C ALA A 12 17.64 -26.81 -22.58
N VAL A 13 18.48 -26.51 -23.56
CA VAL A 13 19.35 -25.33 -23.55
C VAL A 13 18.57 -24.05 -23.76
N ALA A 14 17.54 -24.08 -24.61
CA ALA A 14 16.67 -22.90 -24.83
C ALA A 14 15.85 -22.50 -23.60
N ALA A 15 15.42 -23.47 -22.76
CA ALA A 15 14.64 -23.19 -21.56
C ALA A 15 15.49 -22.52 -20.44
N VAL A 16 16.77 -22.90 -20.30
CA VAL A 16 17.66 -22.31 -19.28
C VAL A 16 18.09 -20.89 -19.64
N THR A 17 18.32 -20.61 -20.92
CA THR A 17 18.68 -19.24 -21.38
C THR A 17 17.52 -18.26 -21.28
N ALA A 18 16.26 -18.68 -21.48
CA ALA A 18 15.08 -17.84 -21.31
C ALA A 18 14.85 -17.45 -19.84
N SER A 19 15.14 -18.35 -18.88
CA SER A 19 14.98 -18.05 -17.45
C SER A 19 16.04 -17.07 -16.93
N ALA A 20 17.25 -17.06 -17.48
CA ALA A 20 18.33 -16.15 -17.07
C ALA A 20 18.10 -14.70 -17.56
N MET A 21 17.43 -14.48 -18.70
CA MET A 21 17.15 -13.16 -19.24
C MET A 21 16.03 -12.43 -18.48
N LEU A 22 15.14 -13.14 -17.77
CA LEU A 22 14.06 -12.53 -16.98
C LEU A 22 14.57 -11.88 -15.68
N LEU A 23 15.70 -12.31 -15.13
CA LEU A 23 16.27 -11.75 -13.90
C LEU A 23 17.16 -10.51 -14.13
N ALA A 24 17.72 -10.33 -15.33
CA ALA A 24 18.57 -9.18 -15.65
C ALA A 24 17.79 -7.93 -16.09
N GLY A 25 16.49 -8.06 -16.42
CA GLY A 25 15.66 -6.98 -16.95
C GLY A 25 15.13 -6.00 -15.90
N CYS A 26 15.12 -6.36 -14.61
CA CYS A 26 14.45 -5.56 -13.58
C CYS A 26 15.29 -4.41 -13.01
N ALA A 27 16.60 -4.36 -13.27
CA ALA A 27 17.49 -3.39 -12.63
C ALA A 27 17.38 -1.95 -13.17
N ASN A 28 16.85 -1.77 -14.40
CA ASN A 28 16.73 -0.46 -15.06
C ASN A 28 15.29 -0.11 -15.48
N MET A 29 14.28 -0.78 -14.90
CA MET A 29 12.87 -0.48 -15.21
C MET A 29 12.38 0.71 -14.39
N SER A 30 11.62 1.62 -15.04
CA SER A 30 10.89 2.66 -14.31
C SER A 30 9.86 2.03 -13.35
N GLU A 31 9.47 2.76 -12.30
CA GLU A 31 8.44 2.29 -11.35
C GLU A 31 7.15 1.86 -12.05
N THR A 32 6.73 2.62 -13.06
CA THR A 32 5.55 2.29 -13.87
C THR A 32 5.71 0.96 -14.60
N GLN A 33 6.89 0.70 -15.17
CA GLN A 33 7.19 -0.57 -15.85
C GLN A 33 7.22 -1.74 -14.85
N ARG A 34 7.81 -1.53 -13.68
CA ARG A 34 7.89 -2.55 -12.62
C ARG A 34 6.50 -2.90 -12.08
N ASN A 35 5.65 -1.90 -11.82
CA ASN A 35 4.29 -2.12 -11.34
C ASN A 35 3.40 -2.81 -12.40
N SER A 36 3.57 -2.46 -13.68
CA SER A 36 2.90 -3.15 -14.78
C SER A 36 3.35 -4.59 -14.91
N ALA A 37 4.65 -4.88 -14.71
CA ALA A 37 5.20 -6.24 -14.75
C ALA A 37 4.70 -7.08 -13.57
N ILE A 38 4.63 -6.51 -12.35
CA ILE A 38 4.06 -7.18 -11.18
C ILE A 38 2.57 -7.46 -11.39
N GLY A 39 1.80 -6.46 -11.85
CA GLY A 39 0.38 -6.62 -12.15
C GLY A 39 0.13 -7.69 -13.21
N ALA A 40 0.94 -7.73 -14.28
CA ALA A 40 0.87 -8.76 -15.31
C ALA A 40 1.17 -10.16 -14.75
N GLY A 41 2.19 -10.29 -13.87
CA GLY A 41 2.54 -11.55 -13.21
C GLY A 41 1.41 -12.08 -12.34
N VAL A 42 0.84 -11.25 -11.48
CA VAL A 42 -0.29 -11.61 -10.60
C VAL A 42 -1.52 -11.98 -11.44
N GLY A 43 -1.85 -11.18 -12.47
CA GLY A 43 -2.96 -11.45 -13.36
C GLY A 43 -2.79 -12.75 -14.15
N ALA A 44 -1.56 -13.08 -14.59
CA ALA A 44 -1.28 -14.33 -15.30
C ALA A 44 -1.46 -15.57 -14.40
N VAL A 45 -1.01 -15.50 -13.14
CA VAL A 45 -1.20 -16.60 -12.17
C VAL A 45 -2.69 -16.80 -11.89
N ALA A 46 -3.42 -15.74 -11.58
CA ALA A 46 -4.86 -15.81 -11.33
C ALA A 46 -5.63 -16.33 -12.55
N GLY A 47 -5.34 -15.83 -13.75
CA GLY A 47 -5.97 -16.27 -14.99
C GLY A 47 -5.61 -17.70 -15.38
N GLY A 48 -4.39 -18.16 -15.08
CA GLY A 48 -3.93 -19.53 -15.35
C GLY A 48 -4.59 -20.59 -14.46
N LEU A 49 -4.99 -20.22 -13.24
CA LEU A 49 -5.69 -21.11 -12.31
C LEU A 49 -7.17 -21.32 -12.66
N ILE A 50 -7.79 -20.35 -13.36
CA ILE A 50 -9.23 -20.34 -13.66
C ILE A 50 -9.53 -20.85 -15.07
N GLY A 51 -8.57 -20.83 -15.99
CA GLY A 51 -8.76 -21.19 -17.39
C GLY A 51 -7.47 -21.63 -18.07
N ASP A 52 -7.61 -22.43 -19.13
CA ASP A 52 -6.50 -22.85 -19.99
C ASP A 52 -5.65 -21.63 -20.40
N GLY A 53 -4.44 -21.81 -20.90
CA GLY A 53 -3.45 -20.78 -21.18
C GLY A 53 -3.94 -19.45 -21.78
N ARG A 54 -5.15 -19.40 -22.35
CA ARG A 54 -5.83 -18.16 -22.76
C ARG A 54 -6.23 -17.27 -21.60
N GLY A 55 -6.63 -17.86 -20.45
CA GLY A 55 -6.96 -17.11 -19.23
C GLY A 55 -5.74 -16.39 -18.64
N ALA A 56 -4.56 -17.03 -18.72
CA ALA A 56 -3.32 -16.41 -18.27
C ALA A 56 -2.94 -15.16 -19.08
N VAL A 57 -3.15 -15.19 -20.40
CA VAL A 57 -2.86 -14.04 -21.28
C VAL A 57 -3.82 -12.89 -21.01
N ILE A 58 -5.10 -13.16 -20.83
CA ILE A 58 -6.10 -12.14 -20.50
C ILE A 58 -5.83 -11.56 -19.11
N GLY A 59 -5.56 -12.43 -18.12
CA GLY A 59 -5.25 -12.00 -16.76
C GLY A 59 -3.98 -11.16 -16.68
N ALA A 60 -2.93 -11.50 -17.42
CA ALA A 60 -1.71 -10.70 -17.51
C ALA A 60 -1.95 -9.32 -18.11
N GLY A 61 -2.77 -9.23 -19.16
CA GLY A 61 -3.13 -7.95 -19.81
C GLY A 61 -3.90 -7.04 -18.85
N VAL A 62 -4.91 -7.55 -18.19
CA VAL A 62 -5.71 -6.79 -17.20
C VAL A 62 -4.85 -6.35 -16.01
N GLY A 63 -3.99 -7.23 -15.48
CA GLY A 63 -3.10 -6.90 -14.38
C GLY A 63 -2.07 -5.82 -14.74
N ALA A 64 -1.51 -5.87 -15.94
CA ALA A 64 -0.57 -4.84 -16.42
C ALA A 64 -1.23 -3.48 -16.59
N LEU A 65 -2.46 -3.42 -17.13
CA LEU A 65 -3.22 -2.19 -17.28
C LEU A 65 -3.62 -1.60 -15.92
N GLY A 66 -4.04 -2.44 -14.97
CA GLY A 66 -4.34 -2.01 -13.60
C GLY A 66 -3.13 -1.40 -12.90
N GLY A 67 -1.97 -2.06 -12.97
CA GLY A 67 -0.73 -1.55 -12.40
C GLY A 67 -0.27 -0.23 -13.03
N TYR A 68 -0.44 -0.07 -14.34
CA TYR A 68 -0.13 1.20 -15.02
C TYR A 68 -1.06 2.32 -14.57
N ALA A 69 -2.38 2.08 -14.54
CA ALA A 69 -3.36 3.08 -14.13
C ALA A 69 -3.14 3.53 -12.68
N TRP A 70 -2.83 2.60 -11.78
CA TRP A 70 -2.47 2.89 -10.40
C TRP A 70 -1.21 3.75 -10.28
N SER A 71 -0.14 3.40 -11.00
CA SER A 71 1.10 4.19 -11.00
C SER A 71 0.89 5.62 -11.48
N ARG A 72 0.09 5.82 -12.51
CA ARG A 72 -0.26 7.16 -13.03
C ARG A 72 -1.11 7.94 -12.03
N TYR A 73 -2.06 7.27 -11.37
CA TYR A 73 -2.86 7.89 -10.32
C TYR A 73 -1.99 8.36 -9.16
N MET A 74 -1.09 7.52 -8.65
CA MET A 74 -0.20 7.85 -7.54
C MET A 74 0.77 8.98 -7.89
N GLU A 75 1.33 9.00 -9.10
CA GLU A 75 2.19 10.08 -9.56
C GLU A 75 1.45 11.42 -9.63
N ASN A 76 0.25 11.44 -10.20
CA ASN A 76 -0.59 12.63 -10.23
C ASN A 76 -0.96 13.09 -8.81
N LYS A 77 -1.33 12.16 -7.93
CA LYS A 77 -1.66 12.46 -6.54
C LYS A 77 -0.48 13.03 -5.77
N ARG A 78 0.72 12.47 -5.96
CA ARG A 78 1.96 12.97 -5.39
C ARG A 78 2.22 14.41 -5.81
N THR A 79 2.15 14.69 -7.11
CA THR A 79 2.38 16.04 -7.67
C THR A 79 1.36 17.04 -7.13
N GLN A 80 0.08 16.68 -7.08
CA GLN A 80 -0.98 17.52 -6.50
C GLN A 80 -0.70 17.82 -5.02
N MET A 81 -0.32 16.82 -4.24
CA MET A 81 -0.03 17.00 -2.82
C MET A 81 1.23 17.84 -2.61
N GLN A 82 2.29 17.66 -3.40
CA GLN A 82 3.49 18.50 -3.33
C GLN A 82 3.17 19.99 -3.59
N GLN A 83 2.30 20.27 -4.56
CA GLN A 83 1.84 21.64 -4.83
C GLN A 83 0.99 22.20 -3.69
N ALA A 84 0.04 21.41 -3.18
CA ALA A 84 -0.86 21.84 -2.11
C ALA A 84 -0.14 22.06 -0.76
N THR A 85 0.98 21.39 -0.54
CA THR A 85 1.75 21.44 0.70
C THR A 85 2.98 22.38 0.62
N ALA A 86 3.20 23.01 -0.52
CA ALA A 86 4.34 23.90 -0.69
C ALA A 86 4.34 25.03 0.38
N GLY A 87 5.46 25.19 1.08
CA GLY A 87 5.62 26.23 2.13
C GLY A 87 4.91 25.90 3.46
N THR A 88 4.23 24.77 3.60
CA THR A 88 3.51 24.40 4.84
C THR A 88 4.36 23.59 5.84
N GLY A 89 5.52 23.10 5.42
CA GLY A 89 6.34 22.18 6.21
C GLY A 89 5.94 20.70 6.10
N VAL A 90 4.83 20.38 5.41
CA VAL A 90 4.45 18.99 5.11
C VAL A 90 5.39 18.40 4.07
N GLN A 91 5.92 17.22 4.37
CA GLN A 91 6.75 16.48 3.43
C GLN A 91 5.92 15.41 2.71
N VAL A 92 6.01 15.39 1.39
CA VAL A 92 5.33 14.42 0.53
C VAL A 92 6.38 13.56 -0.15
N THR A 93 6.42 12.28 0.20
CA THR A 93 7.41 11.32 -0.30
C THR A 93 6.73 10.06 -0.81
N GLN A 94 7.46 9.28 -1.59
CA GLN A 94 7.06 7.93 -1.98
C GLN A 94 7.95 6.93 -1.25
N THR A 95 7.34 5.91 -0.67
CA THR A 95 8.06 4.86 0.04
C THR A 95 8.58 3.80 -0.95
N PRO A 96 9.57 2.97 -0.55
CA PRO A 96 10.11 1.91 -1.43
C PRO A 96 9.07 0.88 -1.87
N ASP A 97 8.01 0.68 -1.08
CA ASP A 97 6.86 -0.17 -1.37
C ASP A 97 5.73 0.56 -2.12
N ASN A 98 6.07 1.69 -2.77
CA ASN A 98 5.21 2.45 -3.67
C ASN A 98 3.97 3.07 -3.01
N GLN A 99 4.02 3.40 -1.72
CA GLN A 99 3.00 4.17 -1.03
C GLN A 99 3.30 5.66 -1.10
N LEU A 100 2.27 6.50 -1.16
CA LEU A 100 2.42 7.93 -0.96
C LEU A 100 2.39 8.21 0.55
N LYS A 101 3.48 8.80 1.06
CA LYS A 101 3.59 9.20 2.47
C LYS A 101 3.54 10.72 2.60
N LEU A 102 2.62 11.22 3.43
CA LEU A 102 2.61 12.60 3.92
C LEU A 102 3.11 12.59 5.37
N ASN A 103 4.16 13.36 5.65
CA ASN A 103 4.62 13.63 7.00
C ASN A 103 4.20 15.06 7.40
N ILE A 104 3.26 15.17 8.34
CA ILE A 104 2.57 16.40 8.70
C ILE A 104 3.01 16.82 10.11
N PRO A 105 3.75 17.93 10.27
CA PRO A 105 4.17 18.44 11.58
C PRO A 105 2.97 18.79 12.46
N ASN A 106 3.12 18.58 13.77
CA ASN A 106 2.07 18.92 14.73
C ASN A 106 1.70 20.40 14.75
N ASP A 107 2.67 21.27 14.51
CA ASP A 107 2.51 22.74 14.63
C ASP A 107 1.48 23.33 13.68
N ILE A 108 1.16 22.61 12.60
CA ILE A 108 0.09 23.00 11.66
C ILE A 108 -1.16 22.13 11.82
N SER A 109 -1.08 21.06 12.63
CA SER A 109 -2.09 20.02 12.70
C SER A 109 -3.01 20.16 13.91
N PHE A 110 -2.42 20.35 15.09
CA PHE A 110 -3.13 20.31 16.38
C PHE A 110 -2.53 21.29 17.38
N ALA A 111 -3.37 21.86 18.23
CA ALA A 111 -2.90 22.61 19.39
C ALA A 111 -2.24 21.67 20.42
N THR A 112 -1.50 22.23 21.36
CA THR A 112 -0.85 21.48 22.44
C THR A 112 -1.87 20.64 23.20
N ASN A 113 -1.57 19.38 23.46
CA ASN A 113 -2.43 18.42 24.15
C ASN A 113 -3.85 18.27 23.55
N SER A 114 -4.02 18.60 22.27
CA SER A 114 -5.29 18.55 21.57
C SER A 114 -5.21 17.58 20.39
N ALA A 115 -6.37 17.02 20.06
CA ALA A 115 -6.62 16.25 18.83
C ALA A 115 -7.57 17.00 17.86
N ALA A 116 -7.96 18.25 18.19
CA ALA A 116 -8.78 19.06 17.30
C ALA A 116 -7.94 19.55 16.10
N ILE A 117 -8.44 19.29 14.89
CA ILE A 117 -7.75 19.66 13.64
C ILE A 117 -7.72 21.18 13.49
N GLU A 118 -6.54 21.71 13.39
CA GLU A 118 -6.31 23.15 13.13
C GLU A 118 -6.80 23.57 11.74
N PRO A 119 -7.30 24.80 11.58
CA PRO A 119 -7.76 25.31 10.28
C PRO A 119 -6.73 25.20 9.17
N ARG A 120 -5.44 25.27 9.49
CA ARG A 120 -4.33 25.20 8.52
C ARG A 120 -4.17 23.80 7.89
N LEU A 121 -4.53 22.74 8.61
CA LEU A 121 -4.45 21.37 8.10
C LEU A 121 -5.62 21.04 7.17
N ARG A 122 -6.79 21.65 7.35
CA ARG A 122 -8.01 21.30 6.61
C ARG A 122 -7.86 21.34 5.09
N PRO A 123 -7.30 22.41 4.48
CA PRO A 123 -7.12 22.46 3.02
C PRO A 123 -6.24 21.32 2.48
N ILE A 124 -5.23 20.91 3.26
CA ILE A 124 -4.33 19.82 2.89
C ILE A 124 -5.09 18.48 2.90
N LEU A 125 -5.90 18.25 3.93
CA LEU A 125 -6.74 17.05 4.03
C LEU A 125 -7.85 17.05 2.97
N ASP A 126 -8.42 18.21 2.64
CA ASP A 126 -9.41 18.34 1.56
C ASP A 126 -8.80 17.94 0.22
N GLN A 127 -7.60 18.44 -0.09
CA GLN A 127 -6.87 18.07 -1.30
C GLN A 127 -6.48 16.59 -1.30
N PHE A 128 -6.10 16.05 -0.14
CA PHE A 128 -5.79 14.62 -0.02
C PHE A 128 -7.03 13.76 -0.25
N ALA A 129 -8.18 14.11 0.31
CA ALA A 129 -9.44 13.36 0.16
C ALA A 129 -9.97 13.37 -1.28
N GLN A 130 -9.63 14.41 -2.06
CA GLN A 130 -10.17 14.60 -3.40
C GLN A 130 -9.89 13.39 -4.32
N GLY A 131 -10.95 12.80 -4.86
CA GLY A 131 -10.88 11.67 -5.78
C GLY A 131 -10.65 10.30 -5.10
N LEU A 132 -10.34 10.24 -3.80
CA LEU A 132 -10.08 8.97 -3.12
C LEU A 132 -11.33 8.10 -3.01
N GLY A 133 -12.49 8.68 -2.76
CA GLY A 133 -13.75 7.93 -2.67
C GLY A 133 -14.17 7.18 -3.94
N GLN A 134 -13.58 7.54 -5.08
CA GLN A 134 -13.89 6.96 -6.38
C GLN A 134 -12.83 5.91 -6.82
N GLN A 135 -11.78 5.69 -6.02
CA GLN A 135 -10.73 4.75 -6.34
C GLN A 135 -10.98 3.40 -5.64
N PRO A 136 -11.35 2.36 -6.38
CA PRO A 136 -11.48 1.03 -5.79
C PRO A 136 -10.13 0.48 -5.38
N GLY A 137 -10.10 -0.25 -4.26
CA GLY A 137 -8.88 -0.95 -3.83
C GLY A 137 -7.82 -0.07 -3.16
N MET A 138 -8.16 1.14 -2.74
CA MET A 138 -7.25 2.00 -1.99
C MET A 138 -7.33 1.75 -0.48
N GLU A 139 -6.21 1.94 0.20
CA GLU A 139 -6.10 1.91 1.66
C GLU A 139 -5.35 3.15 2.16
N VAL A 140 -5.89 3.78 3.19
CA VAL A 140 -5.26 4.92 3.87
C VAL A 140 -4.92 4.49 5.30
N THR A 141 -3.65 4.59 5.69
CA THR A 141 -3.20 4.38 7.06
C THR A 141 -2.72 5.70 7.66
N ILE A 142 -3.26 6.06 8.80
CA ILE A 142 -2.94 7.30 9.52
C ILE A 142 -2.26 6.92 10.83
N VAL A 143 -1.05 7.42 11.06
CA VAL A 143 -0.25 7.11 12.23
C VAL A 143 0.08 8.39 12.99
N GLY A 144 -0.38 8.47 14.24
CA GLY A 144 -0.06 9.58 15.14
C GLY A 144 1.17 9.29 15.99
N HIS A 145 2.03 10.30 16.17
CA HIS A 145 3.24 10.24 16.98
C HIS A 145 3.30 11.43 17.96
N THR A 146 3.98 11.22 19.08
CA THR A 146 4.35 12.26 20.04
C THR A 146 5.86 12.32 20.19
N ASP A 147 6.35 13.34 20.86
CA ASP A 147 7.71 13.32 21.44
C ASP A 147 7.72 12.52 22.74
N SER A 148 8.88 12.44 23.38
CA SER A 148 9.07 11.72 24.65
C SER A 148 8.63 12.50 25.89
N THR A 149 8.03 13.68 25.74
CA THR A 149 7.55 14.46 26.89
C THR A 149 6.31 13.81 27.49
N GLY A 150 6.29 13.64 28.79
CA GLY A 150 5.23 12.92 29.50
C GLY A 150 5.51 11.41 29.60
N ASN A 151 4.44 10.62 29.55
CA ASN A 151 4.50 9.16 29.68
C ASN A 151 3.56 8.47 28.68
N ASP A 152 3.67 7.16 28.59
CA ASP A 152 2.87 6.36 27.65
C ASP A 152 1.36 6.41 27.92
N ALA A 153 0.95 6.60 29.17
CA ALA A 153 -0.46 6.71 29.54
C ALA A 153 -1.11 7.98 28.94
N ILE A 154 -0.30 9.01 28.64
CA ILE A 154 -0.74 10.24 27.97
C ILE A 154 -0.48 10.16 26.46
N ASN A 155 0.72 9.74 26.05
CA ASN A 155 1.17 9.80 24.66
C ASN A 155 0.45 8.81 23.76
N ASN A 156 0.16 7.60 24.25
CA ASN A 156 -0.53 6.59 23.45
C ASN A 156 -1.96 7.01 23.08
N PRO A 157 -2.84 7.40 24.03
CA PRO A 157 -4.19 7.84 23.67
C PRO A 157 -4.19 9.15 22.88
N LEU A 158 -3.27 10.11 23.15
CA LEU A 158 -3.20 11.36 22.42
C LEU A 158 -2.84 11.13 20.94
N SER A 159 -1.83 10.30 20.67
CA SER A 159 -1.42 9.96 19.31
C SER A 159 -2.54 9.26 18.53
N LEU A 160 -3.24 8.32 19.17
CA LEU A 160 -4.38 7.63 18.59
C LEU A 160 -5.55 8.59 18.33
N ALA A 161 -5.86 9.48 19.28
CA ALA A 161 -6.93 10.46 19.10
C ALA A 161 -6.67 11.42 17.92
N ARG A 162 -5.41 11.85 17.74
CA ARG A 162 -5.00 12.68 16.59
C ARG A 162 -5.18 11.96 15.26
N ALA A 163 -4.71 10.72 15.17
CA ALA A 163 -4.94 9.88 13.99
C ALA A 163 -6.43 9.65 13.74
N GLY A 164 -7.23 9.43 14.79
CA GLY A 164 -8.68 9.30 14.73
C GLY A 164 -9.37 10.55 14.19
N SER A 165 -8.98 11.74 14.64
CA SER A 165 -9.54 12.99 14.14
C SER A 165 -9.28 13.18 12.65
N VAL A 166 -8.09 12.83 12.16
CA VAL A 166 -7.79 12.88 10.72
C VAL A 166 -8.61 11.85 9.95
N ARG A 167 -8.76 10.61 10.46
CA ARG A 167 -9.64 9.59 9.87
C ARG A 167 -11.07 10.11 9.73
N ASP A 168 -11.61 10.65 10.80
CA ASP A 168 -13.01 11.10 10.84
C ASP A 168 -13.22 12.30 9.89
N TYR A 169 -12.24 13.17 9.80
CA TYR A 169 -12.25 14.26 8.83
C TYR A 169 -12.26 13.75 7.39
N LEU A 170 -11.36 12.83 7.04
CA LEU A 170 -11.30 12.25 5.69
C LEU A 170 -12.58 11.47 5.35
N ALA A 171 -13.14 10.72 6.30
CA ALA A 171 -14.42 10.04 6.13
C ALA A 171 -15.57 11.03 5.86
N GLY A 172 -15.59 12.15 6.56
CA GLY A 172 -16.54 13.26 6.32
C GLY A 172 -16.35 13.94 4.95
N ARG A 173 -15.22 13.72 4.28
CA ARG A 173 -14.92 14.18 2.91
C ARG A 173 -15.19 13.11 1.83
N GLY A 174 -15.83 12.01 2.20
CA GLY A 174 -16.24 10.96 1.26
C GLY A 174 -15.19 9.86 1.02
N VAL A 175 -14.12 9.81 1.81
CA VAL A 175 -13.21 8.65 1.80
C VAL A 175 -13.90 7.51 2.55
N PRO A 176 -14.05 6.30 1.96
CA PRO A 176 -14.76 5.21 2.61
C PRO A 176 -14.12 4.82 3.95
N ALA A 177 -14.88 4.85 5.03
CA ALA A 177 -14.36 4.60 6.39
C ALA A 177 -13.67 3.23 6.52
N HIS A 178 -14.15 2.22 5.78
CA HIS A 178 -13.55 0.87 5.78
C HIS A 178 -12.18 0.80 5.10
N SER A 179 -11.80 1.83 4.33
CA SER A 179 -10.48 1.94 3.71
C SER A 179 -9.51 2.79 4.53
N ILE A 180 -9.91 3.30 5.69
CA ILE A 180 -9.07 4.15 6.52
C ILE A 180 -8.75 3.44 7.83
N ARG A 181 -7.47 3.31 8.16
CA ARG A 181 -6.97 2.85 9.46
C ARG A 181 -6.34 4.01 10.22
N ALA A 182 -6.54 4.06 11.54
CA ALA A 182 -5.93 5.04 12.42
C ALA A 182 -5.17 4.31 13.53
N GLU A 183 -3.91 4.68 13.74
CA GLU A 183 -3.02 4.08 14.71
C GLU A 183 -2.32 5.15 15.54
N GLY A 184 -2.07 4.86 16.82
CA GLY A 184 -1.28 5.70 17.74
C GLY A 184 0.01 4.98 18.14
N ARG A 185 1.15 5.58 17.86
CA ARG A 185 2.47 5.06 18.21
C ARG A 185 3.07 5.73 19.45
N GLY A 186 2.43 6.79 19.97
CA GLY A 186 3.00 7.55 21.06
C GLY A 186 4.41 8.03 20.72
N SER A 187 5.33 7.91 21.67
CA SER A 187 6.74 8.28 21.52
C SER A 187 7.67 7.14 21.07
N ARG A 188 7.11 6.00 20.66
CA ARG A 188 7.89 4.77 20.39
C ARG A 188 8.69 4.78 19.09
N GLU A 189 8.34 5.63 18.14
CA GLU A 189 8.96 5.69 16.82
C GLU A 189 9.50 7.09 16.52
N PRO A 190 10.55 7.55 17.22
CA PRO A 190 11.13 8.86 16.98
C PRO A 190 11.92 8.88 15.66
N ILE A 191 11.81 9.99 14.91
CA ILE A 191 12.59 10.24 13.69
C ILE A 191 13.74 11.23 13.93
N ALA A 192 13.76 11.86 15.11
CA ALA A 192 14.80 12.81 15.52
C ALA A 192 15.09 12.67 17.02
N SER A 193 16.17 13.32 17.49
CA SER A 193 16.55 13.27 18.90
C SER A 193 15.52 13.98 19.78
N ASN A 194 15.02 13.30 20.81
CA ASN A 194 14.16 13.88 21.81
C ASN A 194 14.91 14.82 22.81
N ALA A 195 16.25 14.87 22.77
CA ALA A 195 17.04 15.73 23.64
C ALA A 195 16.90 17.23 23.31
N THR A 196 16.56 17.57 22.06
CA THR A 196 16.43 18.95 21.59
C THR A 196 14.97 19.28 21.28
N GLU A 197 14.57 20.55 21.44
CA GLU A 197 13.21 20.97 21.08
C GLU A 197 12.95 20.81 19.56
N ALA A 198 13.92 21.12 18.74
CA ALA A 198 13.81 20.92 17.29
C ALA A 198 13.55 19.44 16.92
N GLY A 199 14.21 18.51 17.59
CA GLY A 199 13.99 17.09 17.38
C GLY A 199 12.65 16.61 17.94
N ARG A 200 12.23 17.10 19.10
CA ARG A 200 10.90 16.83 19.64
C ARG A 200 9.80 17.35 18.71
N ALA A 201 9.96 18.53 18.13
CA ALA A 201 9.02 19.09 17.16
C ALA A 201 8.86 18.18 15.92
N GLN A 202 9.95 17.57 15.44
CA GLN A 202 9.90 16.59 14.35
C GLN A 202 9.21 15.28 14.75
N ASN A 203 9.35 14.85 16.02
CA ASN A 203 8.71 13.65 16.52
C ASN A 203 7.20 13.84 16.70
N ARG A 204 6.74 15.04 17.08
CA ARG A 204 5.31 15.39 17.12
C ARG A 204 4.77 15.53 15.69
N ARG A 205 4.20 14.47 15.14
CA ARG A 205 3.73 14.44 13.76
C ARG A 205 2.55 13.49 13.57
N VAL A 206 1.86 13.64 12.45
CA VAL A 206 0.97 12.62 11.88
C VAL A 206 1.48 12.22 10.51
N GLU A 207 1.55 10.94 10.27
CA GLU A 207 1.89 10.37 8.97
C GLU A 207 0.63 9.80 8.33
N ILE A 208 0.43 10.10 7.03
CA ILE A 208 -0.65 9.52 6.24
C ILE A 208 -0.02 8.74 5.10
N TYR A 209 -0.38 7.47 5.00
CA TYR A 209 0.04 6.57 3.93
C TYR A 209 -1.15 6.28 3.03
N LEU A 210 -0.97 6.39 1.73
CA LEU A 210 -1.92 5.95 0.72
C LEU A 210 -1.28 4.82 -0.08
N ALA A 211 -1.93 3.68 -0.07
CA ALA A 211 -1.49 2.47 -0.75
C ALA A 211 -2.62 1.85 -1.57
N GLU A 212 -2.26 1.03 -2.54
CA GLU A 212 -3.19 0.06 -3.11
C GLU A 212 -3.40 -1.06 -2.09
N ARG A 213 -4.66 -1.37 -1.79
CA ARG A 213 -4.97 -2.55 -0.97
C ARG A 213 -4.47 -3.77 -1.73
N ALA A 214 -3.51 -4.50 -1.14
CA ALA A 214 -3.10 -5.78 -1.70
C ALA A 214 -4.35 -6.60 -2.03
N ALA A 215 -4.48 -7.04 -3.29
CA ALA A 215 -5.56 -7.93 -3.66
C ALA A 215 -5.51 -9.11 -2.66
N GLN A 216 -6.50 -9.17 -1.77
CA GLN A 216 -6.65 -10.32 -0.92
C GLN A 216 -6.88 -11.46 -1.90
N THR A 217 -5.85 -12.25 -2.16
CA THR A 217 -6.02 -13.58 -2.72
C THR A 217 -6.90 -14.29 -1.70
N SER A 218 -8.21 -14.26 -1.96
CA SER A 218 -9.17 -15.06 -1.24
C SER A 218 -8.77 -16.50 -1.51
N SER A 219 -7.92 -17.04 -0.65
CA SER A 219 -7.75 -18.46 -0.48
C SER A 219 -9.01 -18.97 0.20
N ALA A 220 -10.13 -18.91 -0.53
CA ALA A 220 -11.25 -19.78 -0.28
C ALA A 220 -10.75 -21.16 -0.66
N ALA A 221 -10.14 -21.85 0.30
CA ALA A 221 -10.00 -23.31 0.22
C ALA A 221 -11.40 -23.85 -0.12
N PRO A 222 -11.55 -24.67 -1.19
CA PRO A 222 -12.83 -25.28 -1.46
C PRO A 222 -13.21 -26.08 -0.22
N ALA A 223 -14.39 -25.80 0.32
CA ALA A 223 -14.95 -26.56 1.42
C ALA A 223 -14.89 -28.03 1.04
N PRO A 224 -14.40 -28.92 1.92
CA PRO A 224 -14.39 -30.34 1.62
C PRO A 224 -15.82 -30.77 1.32
N ALA A 225 -16.02 -31.33 0.12
CA ALA A 225 -17.30 -31.92 -0.26
C ALA A 225 -17.65 -33.02 0.76
N TYR A 226 -18.65 -32.74 1.57
CA TYR A 226 -19.21 -33.74 2.49
C TYR A 226 -19.94 -34.76 1.62
N ASN A 227 -19.29 -35.89 1.35
CA ASN A 227 -19.94 -37.07 0.81
C ASN A 227 -20.88 -37.63 1.87
N THR A 228 -22.15 -37.29 1.81
CA THR A 228 -23.20 -37.96 2.55
C THR A 228 -23.35 -39.38 1.97
N PRO A 229 -23.13 -40.43 2.74
CA PRO A 229 -23.42 -41.78 2.27
C PRO A 229 -24.94 -41.92 2.11
N VAL A 230 -25.37 -42.22 0.89
CA VAL A 230 -26.76 -42.60 0.58
C VAL A 230 -27.07 -43.90 1.32
N GLY A 231 -27.99 -43.82 2.29
CA GLY A 231 -28.45 -44.96 3.05
C GLY A 231 -29.06 -46.04 2.14
N GLN A 232 -28.60 -47.26 2.24
CA GLN A 232 -29.24 -48.43 1.67
C GLN A 232 -30.55 -48.72 2.38
N PRO A 233 -31.63 -49.05 1.66
CA PRO A 233 -32.87 -49.50 2.29
C PRO A 233 -32.70 -50.90 2.86
N ALA A 234 -33.09 -51.07 4.12
CA ALA A 234 -33.17 -52.36 4.79
C ALA A 234 -34.28 -53.22 4.15
N ARG A 235 -33.94 -54.52 3.97
CA ARG A 235 -34.90 -55.57 3.66
C ARG A 235 -35.55 -56.08 4.92
#